data_f102b1b847adb6f4fe760396c94f7ee1
#
_entry.id   f102b1b847adb6f4fe760396c94f7ee1
#
_cell.length_a   1.000
_cell.length_b   1.000
_cell.length_c   1.000
_cell.angle_alpha   90.00
_cell.angle_beta   90.00
_cell.angle_gamma   90.00
#
_symmetry.space_group_name_H-M   'P 1'
#
loop_
_entity.id
_entity.type
_entity.pdbx_description
1 polymer ?
#
loop_
_entity_poly.entity_id
_entity_poly.type
_entity_poly.pdbx_seq_one_letter_code
_entity_poly.pdbx_strand_id
1 'polypeptide(L)'
;MLENYLVYLQLIDEKLNKFFTKQKPFIYCKKGCGLCCKNAQFPYSQIELEYLMIGVRQLDEEKKSIISKNINKLKQQKAEHPGKDFKYDCPFLINNECSVYNYRGIICRSFGLLNISAKGKIRVPFCCFQGLNYSNVMD
;
A
#
# COMPACT_ATOMS: atom_id res chain seq x y z
N MET A 1 12.74 -13.95 14.07
CA MET A 1 12.42 -13.52 12.70
C MET A 1 11.80 -12.14 12.62
N LEU A 2 10.80 -11.85 13.43
CA LEU A 2 10.16 -10.53 13.43
C LEU A 2 11.13 -9.41 13.79
N GLU A 3 12.00 -9.63 14.77
CA GLU A 3 12.99 -8.63 15.18
C GLU A 3 13.91 -8.21 14.02
N ASN A 4 14.39 -9.18 13.25
CA ASN A 4 15.23 -8.91 12.09
C ASN A 4 14.47 -8.16 11.00
N TYR A 5 13.20 -8.49 10.82
CA TYR A 5 12.33 -7.78 9.89
C TYR A 5 12.15 -6.31 10.30
N LEU A 6 11.96 -6.04 11.58
CA LEU A 6 11.78 -4.67 12.07
C LEU A 6 13.03 -3.82 11.85
N VAL A 7 14.23 -4.39 12.06
CA VAL A 7 15.49 -3.70 11.76
C VAL A 7 15.59 -3.40 10.27
N TYR A 8 15.28 -4.38 9.43
CA TYR A 8 15.28 -4.24 7.98
C TYR A 8 14.29 -3.19 7.51
N LEU A 9 13.09 -3.19 8.08
CA LEU A 9 12.03 -2.23 7.76
C LEU A 9 12.45 -0.80 8.12
N GLN A 10 13.14 -0.62 9.24
CA GLN A 10 13.65 0.69 9.62
C GLN A 10 14.66 1.21 8.60
N LEU A 11 15.56 0.36 8.12
CA LEU A 11 16.53 0.74 7.09
C LEU A 11 15.84 1.11 5.79
N ILE A 12 14.82 0.36 5.41
CA ILE A 12 14.01 0.67 4.22
C ILE A 12 13.31 2.01 4.39
N ASP A 13 12.67 2.26 5.52
CA ASP A 13 11.97 3.52 5.77
C ASP A 13 12.91 4.72 5.70
N GLU A 14 14.13 4.60 6.22
CA GLU A 14 15.14 5.65 6.11
C GLU A 14 15.48 5.97 4.66
N LYS A 15 15.66 4.93 3.83
CA LYS A 15 15.93 5.11 2.40
C LYS A 15 14.72 5.69 1.66
N LEU A 16 13.52 5.22 1.96
CA LEU A 16 12.29 5.73 1.35
C LEU A 16 12.08 7.19 1.68
N ASN A 17 12.34 7.60 2.93
CA ASN A 17 12.23 9.01 3.33
C ASN A 17 13.16 9.90 2.52
N LYS A 18 14.37 9.44 2.22
CA LYS A 18 15.30 10.16 1.34
C LYS A 18 14.74 10.32 -0.07
N PHE A 19 14.17 9.27 -0.63
CA PHE A 19 13.56 9.32 -1.96
C PHE A 19 12.33 10.22 -1.97
N PHE A 20 11.46 10.13 -0.98
CA PHE A 20 10.30 11.01 -0.87
C PHE A 20 10.71 12.48 -0.76
N THR A 21 11.77 12.77 0.00
CA THR A 21 12.29 14.13 0.13
C THR A 21 12.79 14.66 -1.22
N LYS A 22 13.54 13.84 -1.97
CA LYS A 22 14.05 14.23 -3.30
C LYS A 22 12.93 14.43 -4.32
N GLN A 23 11.86 13.65 -4.23
CA GLN A 23 10.76 13.67 -5.20
C GLN A 23 9.60 14.55 -4.75
N LYS A 24 9.74 15.24 -3.62
CA LYS A 24 8.69 16.07 -3.01
C LYS A 24 7.97 17.00 -3.99
N PRO A 25 8.66 17.73 -4.91
CA PRO A 25 7.98 18.63 -5.85
C PRO A 25 6.99 17.92 -6.79
N PHE A 26 7.09 16.62 -6.95
CA PHE A 26 6.27 15.84 -7.88
C PHE A 26 5.24 14.95 -7.18
N ILE A 27 5.21 14.99 -5.85
CA ILE A 27 4.34 14.13 -5.05
C ILE A 27 3.19 14.96 -4.49
N TYR A 28 1.98 14.58 -4.86
CA TYR A 28 0.75 15.29 -4.47
C TYR A 28 -0.16 14.45 -3.57
N CYS A 29 0.15 13.17 -3.37
CA CYS A 29 -0.62 12.34 -2.46
C CYS A 29 -0.39 12.78 -1.00
N LYS A 30 -1.45 12.66 -0.20
CA LYS A 30 -1.44 13.07 1.19
C LYS A 30 -2.29 12.10 2.01
N LYS A 31 -2.23 12.20 3.32
CA LYS A 31 -3.06 11.40 4.21
C LYS A 31 -4.53 11.57 3.84
N GLY A 32 -5.27 10.46 3.80
CA GLY A 32 -6.67 10.45 3.41
C GLY A 32 -6.91 10.31 1.91
N CYS A 33 -5.87 10.24 1.09
CA CYS A 33 -6.00 10.01 -0.35
C CYS A 33 -6.61 8.64 -0.66
N GLY A 34 -6.06 7.56 -0.08
CA GLY A 34 -6.58 6.20 -0.22
C GLY A 34 -6.54 5.59 -1.61
N LEU A 35 -6.11 6.32 -2.64
CA LEU A 35 -6.15 5.84 -4.02
C LEU A 35 -5.27 4.62 -4.26
N CYS A 36 -4.12 4.53 -3.60
CA CYS A 36 -3.23 3.38 -3.74
C CYS A 36 -3.84 2.09 -3.17
N CYS A 37 -4.83 2.21 -2.29
CA CYS A 37 -5.53 1.09 -1.69
C CYS A 37 -6.76 0.65 -2.49
N LYS A 38 -7.12 1.37 -3.55
CA LYS A 38 -8.29 1.08 -4.37
C LYS A 38 -7.87 0.44 -5.68
N ASN A 39 -8.61 -0.58 -6.10
CA ASN A 39 -8.37 -1.27 -7.37
C ASN A 39 -6.92 -1.72 -7.55
N ALA A 40 -6.33 -2.31 -6.53
CA ALA A 40 -4.92 -2.67 -6.52
C ALA A 40 -4.71 -4.15 -6.17
N GLN A 41 -3.51 -4.63 -6.45
CA GLN A 41 -3.01 -5.93 -5.98
C GLN A 41 -1.65 -5.68 -5.35
N PHE A 42 -1.56 -5.79 -4.04
CA PHE A 42 -0.31 -5.60 -3.33
C PHE A 42 0.10 -6.92 -2.66
N PRO A 43 1.08 -7.64 -3.22
CA PRO A 43 1.54 -8.88 -2.63
C PRO A 43 2.28 -8.62 -1.32
N TYR A 44 2.06 -9.49 -0.35
CA TYR A 44 2.73 -9.47 0.94
C TYR A 44 3.46 -10.78 1.15
N SER A 45 4.67 -10.72 1.69
CA SER A 45 5.33 -11.90 2.22
C SER A 45 4.69 -12.31 3.54
N GLN A 46 4.98 -13.53 3.98
CA GLN A 46 4.42 -14.02 5.25
C GLN A 46 4.80 -13.13 6.43
N ILE A 47 6.05 -12.68 6.51
CA ILE A 47 6.50 -11.84 7.62
C ILE A 47 5.84 -10.46 7.60
N GLU A 48 5.61 -9.91 6.42
CA GLU A 48 4.88 -8.64 6.27
C GLU A 48 3.44 -8.79 6.75
N LEU A 49 2.80 -9.92 6.42
CA LEU A 49 1.44 -10.21 6.88
C LEU A 49 1.38 -10.40 8.39
N GLU A 50 2.33 -11.10 8.98
CA GLU A 50 2.42 -11.26 10.43
C GLU A 50 2.53 -9.91 11.14
N TYR A 51 3.35 -9.02 10.63
CA TYR A 51 3.50 -7.66 11.18
C TYR A 51 2.21 -6.86 11.04
N LEU A 52 1.58 -6.92 9.88
CA LEU A 52 0.29 -6.26 9.63
C LEU A 52 -0.77 -6.74 10.64
N MET A 53 -0.82 -8.03 10.93
CA MET A 53 -1.79 -8.60 11.86
C MET A 53 -1.55 -8.15 13.30
N ILE A 54 -0.32 -7.82 13.68
CA ILE A 54 -0.04 -7.20 14.97
C ILE A 54 -0.79 -5.85 15.06
N GLY A 55 -0.74 -5.05 14.00
CA GLY A 55 -1.47 -3.80 13.94
C GLY A 55 -2.98 -3.98 14.01
N VAL A 56 -3.50 -4.99 13.31
CA VAL A 56 -4.94 -5.30 13.34
C VAL A 56 -5.40 -5.65 14.75
N ARG A 57 -4.62 -6.44 15.49
CA ARG A 57 -4.97 -6.83 16.86
C ARG A 57 -5.06 -5.66 17.83
N GLN A 58 -4.40 -4.56 17.53
CA GLN A 58 -4.41 -3.34 18.35
C GLN A 58 -5.59 -2.42 18.07
N LEU A 59 -6.35 -2.69 17.01
CA LEU A 59 -7.51 -1.89 16.66
C LEU A 59 -8.69 -2.14 17.61
N ASP A 60 -9.62 -1.18 17.67
CA ASP A 60 -10.86 -1.37 18.39
C ASP A 60 -11.75 -2.43 17.71
N GLU A 61 -12.76 -2.92 18.42
CA GLU A 61 -13.62 -4.00 17.93
C GLU A 61 -14.43 -3.57 16.70
N GLU A 62 -14.82 -2.29 16.62
CA GLU A 62 -15.54 -1.77 15.44
C GLU A 62 -14.72 -1.88 14.17
N LYS A 63 -13.47 -1.42 14.21
CA LYS A 63 -12.55 -1.50 13.05
C LYS A 63 -12.23 -2.94 12.69
N LYS A 64 -11.99 -3.80 13.68
CA LYS A 64 -11.77 -5.23 13.43
C LYS A 64 -12.97 -5.87 12.74
N SER A 65 -14.18 -5.52 13.15
CA SER A 65 -15.42 -6.00 12.53
C SER A 65 -15.53 -5.54 11.08
N ILE A 66 -15.24 -4.28 10.81
CA ILE A 66 -15.25 -3.73 9.44
C ILE A 66 -14.24 -4.48 8.56
N ILE A 67 -13.03 -4.68 9.05
CA ILE A 67 -11.97 -5.40 8.32
C ILE A 67 -12.40 -6.84 8.03
N SER A 68 -12.96 -7.53 9.02
CA SER A 68 -13.45 -8.89 8.85
C SER A 68 -14.52 -8.99 7.75
N LYS A 69 -15.48 -8.06 7.74
CA LYS A 69 -16.51 -7.99 6.70
C LYS A 69 -15.88 -7.72 5.33
N ASN A 70 -14.91 -6.81 5.27
CA ASN A 70 -14.23 -6.48 4.03
C ASN A 70 -13.45 -7.68 3.47
N ILE A 71 -12.79 -8.46 4.33
CA ILE A 71 -12.07 -9.67 3.93
C ILE A 71 -13.04 -10.73 3.40
N ASN A 72 -14.16 -10.95 4.08
CA ASN A 72 -15.15 -11.92 3.65
C ASN A 72 -15.76 -11.53 2.29
N LYS A 73 -16.06 -10.25 2.10
CA LYS A 73 -16.54 -9.71 0.82
C LYS A 73 -15.49 -9.93 -0.28
N LEU A 74 -14.23 -9.68 0.03
CA LEU A 74 -13.14 -9.86 -0.91
C LEU A 74 -12.98 -11.32 -1.33
N LYS A 75 -13.07 -12.26 -0.39
CA LYS A 75 -13.02 -13.69 -0.68
C LYS A 75 -14.13 -14.09 -1.65
N GLN A 76 -15.32 -13.57 -1.43
CA GLN A 76 -16.48 -13.84 -2.27
C GLN A 76 -16.29 -13.27 -3.68
N GLN A 77 -15.84 -12.02 -3.77
CA GLN A 77 -15.56 -11.37 -5.06
C GLN A 77 -14.46 -12.12 -5.83
N LYS A 78 -13.44 -12.59 -5.16
CA LYS A 78 -12.35 -13.34 -5.79
C LYS A 78 -12.84 -14.69 -6.33
N ALA A 79 -13.72 -15.36 -5.61
CA ALA A 79 -14.31 -16.63 -6.06
C ALA A 79 -15.14 -16.44 -7.34
N GLU A 80 -15.79 -15.30 -7.50
CA GLU A 80 -16.59 -14.96 -8.69
C GLU A 80 -15.74 -14.45 -9.85
N HIS A 81 -14.46 -14.10 -9.61
CA HIS A 81 -13.55 -13.56 -10.61
C HIS A 81 -12.24 -14.37 -10.62
N PRO A 82 -12.19 -15.54 -11.28
CA PRO A 82 -11.02 -16.43 -11.22
C PRO A 82 -9.80 -15.97 -12.03
N GLY A 83 -9.86 -14.81 -12.68
CA GLY A 83 -8.74 -14.29 -13.49
C GLY A 83 -7.57 -13.77 -12.64
N LYS A 84 -6.38 -13.66 -13.30
CA LYS A 84 -5.17 -13.18 -12.64
C LYS A 84 -5.18 -11.67 -12.40
N ASP A 85 -6.02 -10.93 -13.12
CA ASP A 85 -6.07 -9.46 -13.06
C ASP A 85 -7.15 -8.96 -12.09
N PHE A 86 -7.45 -9.75 -11.07
CA PHE A 86 -8.40 -9.36 -10.05
C PHE A 86 -7.86 -8.19 -9.23
N LYS A 87 -8.48 -7.03 -9.40
CA LYS A 87 -8.16 -5.83 -8.64
C LYS A 87 -9.25 -5.58 -7.61
N TYR A 88 -8.86 -5.11 -6.45
CA TYR A 88 -9.78 -4.95 -5.32
C TYR A 88 -9.36 -3.78 -4.44
N ASP A 89 -10.29 -3.29 -3.66
CA ASP A 89 -9.98 -2.32 -2.62
C ASP A 89 -9.37 -3.04 -1.42
N CYS A 90 -8.31 -2.48 -0.86
CA CYS A 90 -7.64 -3.05 0.29
C CYS A 90 -8.62 -3.20 1.46
N PRO A 91 -8.73 -4.40 2.08
CA PRO A 91 -9.69 -4.62 3.17
C PRO A 91 -9.39 -3.80 4.43
N PHE A 92 -8.17 -3.27 4.56
CA PHE A 92 -7.76 -2.45 5.70
C PHE A 92 -8.04 -0.96 5.50
N LEU A 93 -8.55 -0.59 4.33
CA LEU A 93 -8.94 0.79 4.03
C LEU A 93 -10.29 1.10 4.69
N ILE A 94 -10.29 2.09 5.58
CA ILE A 94 -11.48 2.56 6.29
C ILE A 94 -11.53 4.08 6.15
N ASN A 95 -12.62 4.60 5.61
CA ASN A 95 -12.82 6.05 5.40
C ASN A 95 -11.66 6.70 4.64
N ASN A 96 -11.20 6.05 3.56
CA ASN A 96 -10.09 6.48 2.71
C ASN A 96 -8.73 6.57 3.42
N GLU A 97 -8.60 5.95 4.58
CA GLU A 97 -7.34 5.88 5.31
C GLU A 97 -6.95 4.42 5.61
N CYS A 98 -5.67 4.14 5.57
CA CYS A 98 -5.18 2.83 6.00
C CYS A 98 -5.31 2.70 7.50
N SER A 99 -6.13 1.77 7.97
CA SER A 99 -6.38 1.54 9.40
C SER A 99 -5.15 1.02 10.15
N VAL A 100 -4.18 0.46 9.41
CA VAL A 100 -2.95 -0.12 9.96
C VAL A 100 -1.71 0.54 9.34
N TYR A 101 -1.74 1.84 9.17
CA TYR A 101 -0.74 2.61 8.43
C TYR A 101 0.70 2.31 8.84
N ASN A 102 0.98 2.25 10.14
CA ASN A 102 2.34 2.01 10.63
C ASN A 102 2.81 0.56 10.47
N TYR A 103 1.90 -0.34 10.10
CA TYR A 103 2.16 -1.78 9.93
C TYR A 103 2.13 -2.22 8.46
N ARG A 104 2.12 -1.25 7.54
CA ARG A 104 2.06 -1.54 6.10
C ARG A 104 3.26 -2.35 5.63
N GLY A 105 3.03 -3.18 4.63
CA GLY A 105 4.10 -3.87 3.91
C GLY A 105 4.96 -2.90 3.10
N ILE A 106 6.08 -3.39 2.61
CA ILE A 106 7.08 -2.59 1.89
C ILE A 106 6.48 -1.97 0.63
N ILE A 107 5.68 -2.72 -0.12
CA ILE A 107 5.06 -2.20 -1.35
C ILE A 107 4.15 -1.01 -1.07
N CYS A 108 3.41 -1.03 0.04
CA CYS A 108 2.54 0.08 0.42
C CYS A 108 3.36 1.31 0.85
N ARG A 109 4.49 1.10 1.53
CA ARG A 109 5.35 2.18 2.00
C ARG A 109 6.07 2.90 0.86
N SER A 110 6.40 2.17 -0.20
CA SER A 110 7.13 2.70 -1.35
C SER A 110 6.21 3.27 -2.43
N PHE A 111 4.92 3.04 -2.33
CA PHE A 111 3.98 3.49 -3.36
C PHE A 111 3.97 5.02 -3.47
N GLY A 112 3.87 5.49 -4.70
CA GLY A 112 3.85 6.92 -5.00
C GLY A 112 5.17 7.46 -5.54
N LEU A 113 6.26 6.69 -5.41
CA LEU A 113 7.58 7.08 -5.92
C LEU A 113 7.75 6.68 -7.38
N LEU A 114 8.52 7.50 -8.10
CA LEU A 114 9.08 7.11 -9.39
C LEU A 114 10.16 6.06 -9.15
N ASN A 115 10.23 5.04 -10.00
CA ASN A 115 11.28 4.04 -9.90
C ASN A 115 11.77 3.62 -11.28
N ILE A 116 12.92 2.95 -11.29
CA ILE A 116 13.51 2.40 -12.51
C ILE A 116 13.50 0.87 -12.39
N SER A 117 12.90 0.20 -13.37
CA SER A 117 12.86 -1.25 -13.39
C SER A 117 14.24 -1.84 -13.65
N ALA A 118 14.39 -3.17 -13.41
CA ALA A 118 15.63 -3.88 -13.70
C ALA A 118 16.06 -3.77 -15.17
N LYS A 119 15.10 -3.51 -16.07
CA LYS A 119 15.37 -3.31 -17.51
C LYS A 119 15.66 -1.86 -17.89
N GLY A 120 15.82 -0.97 -16.91
CA GLY A 120 16.11 0.44 -17.14
C GLY A 120 14.89 1.29 -17.51
N LYS A 121 13.70 0.74 -17.47
CA LYS A 121 12.48 1.51 -17.76
C LYS A 121 12.05 2.34 -16.55
N ILE A 122 11.71 3.60 -16.81
CA ILE A 122 11.13 4.49 -15.80
C ILE A 122 9.68 4.09 -15.59
N ARG A 123 9.31 3.91 -14.33
CA ARG A 123 7.94 3.58 -13.93
C ARG A 123 7.40 4.68 -13.01
N VAL A 124 6.29 5.26 -13.42
CA VAL A 124 5.55 6.20 -12.57
C VAL A 124 4.48 5.43 -11.78
N PRO A 125 4.10 5.91 -10.59
CA PRO A 125 2.97 5.30 -9.87
C PRO A 125 1.68 5.49 -10.66
N PHE A 126 0.76 4.52 -10.57
CA PHE A 126 -0.48 4.62 -11.36
C PHE A 126 -1.34 5.83 -10.99
N CYS A 127 -1.19 6.39 -9.79
CA CYS A 127 -1.91 7.60 -9.40
C CYS A 127 -1.49 8.83 -10.23
N CYS A 128 -0.39 8.75 -10.98
CA CYS A 128 -0.03 9.73 -11.99
C CYS A 128 -1.19 9.95 -12.97
N PHE A 129 -1.84 8.89 -13.40
CA PHE A 129 -2.95 8.94 -14.35
C PHE A 129 -4.26 9.40 -13.71
N GLN A 130 -4.27 9.62 -12.40
CA GLN A 130 -5.41 10.10 -11.63
C GLN A 130 -5.21 11.54 -11.14
N GLY A 131 -4.26 12.25 -11.72
CA GLY A 131 -3.98 13.65 -11.37
C GLY A 131 -3.13 13.84 -10.12
N LEU A 132 -2.41 12.83 -9.69
CA LEU A 132 -1.57 12.89 -8.51
C LEU A 132 -0.07 12.89 -8.87
N ASN A 133 0.72 12.06 -8.20
CA ASN A 133 2.18 12.07 -8.30
C ASN A 133 2.67 12.05 -9.76
N TYR A 134 3.53 12.98 -10.08
CA TYR A 134 4.11 13.19 -11.41
C TYR A 134 3.10 13.59 -12.51
N SER A 135 1.84 13.83 -12.17
CA SER A 135 0.82 14.17 -13.17
C SER A 135 1.11 15.45 -13.92
N ASN A 136 1.88 16.37 -13.34
CA ASN A 136 2.24 17.66 -13.98
C ASN A 136 3.40 17.56 -14.96
N VAL A 137 4.10 16.42 -15.02
CA VAL A 137 5.27 16.23 -15.91
C VAL A 137 5.10 15.06 -16.88
N MET A 138 4.04 14.27 -16.73
CA MET A 138 3.74 13.13 -17.61
C MET A 138 2.49 13.42 -18.43
N ASP A 139 2.63 13.32 -19.73
CA ASP A 139 1.53 13.50 -20.68
C ASP A 139 0.78 12.19 -20.94
#